data_58199a4948645f52bc6502e4c25ec73f
#
_entry.id   58199a4948645f52bc6502e4c25ec73f
#
_cell.length_a   1.000
_cell.length_b   1.000
_cell.length_c   1.000
_cell.angle_alpha   90.00
_cell.angle_beta   90.00
_cell.angle_gamma   90.00
#
_symmetry.space_group_name_H-M   'P 1'
#
loop_
_entity.id
_entity.type
_entity.pdbx_description
1 polymer ?
#
loop_
_entity_poly.entity_id
_entity_poly.type
_entity_poly.pdbx_seq_one_letter_code
_entity_poly.pdbx_strand_id
1 'polypeptide(L)'
;MLLGAALQITNAYGSTFLDDFKNTYPDAFGVKHSNLLISISQISETLFILTIPFFLRRFGIKQVMLMSIFAWVFRFGLFAIGDPGSGLWLLVLSMIIYGMAFDFFNISGSLFVEKEADIKIRASAQGLFMLMTNGIGAFLGNYISGRVVDYFTANGVKDWQSIWFSFAGYALVLGVIFPLVFKYKHEPQEAGKIAVQH
;
A
#
# COMPACT_ATOMS: atom_id res chain seq x y z
N MET A 1 -3.81 -5.13 -10.73
CA MET A 1 -5.08 -4.38 -10.72
C MET A 1 -5.71 -4.32 -9.33
N LEU A 2 -6.19 -5.43 -8.71
CA LEU A 2 -6.84 -5.39 -7.39
C LEU A 2 -5.96 -4.79 -6.29
N LEU A 3 -4.68 -5.13 -6.22
CA LEU A 3 -3.73 -4.49 -5.30
C LEU A 3 -3.48 -3.02 -5.65
N GLY A 4 -3.49 -2.65 -6.94
CA GLY A 4 -3.41 -1.25 -7.36
C GLY A 4 -4.56 -0.40 -6.81
N ALA A 5 -5.74 -0.98 -6.63
CA ALA A 5 -6.85 -0.29 -5.97
C ALA A 5 -6.51 0.06 -4.50
N ALA A 6 -5.95 -0.89 -3.73
CA ALA A 6 -5.54 -0.64 -2.34
C ALA A 6 -4.48 0.46 -2.21
N LEU A 7 -3.54 0.54 -3.17
CA LEU A 7 -2.48 1.56 -3.20
C LEU A 7 -3.03 2.99 -3.19
N GLN A 8 -4.14 3.25 -3.85
CA GLN A 8 -4.66 4.60 -4.04
C GLN A 8 -5.64 5.07 -2.95
N ILE A 9 -6.20 4.15 -2.17
CA ILE A 9 -7.22 4.48 -1.15
C ILE A 9 -6.70 5.51 -0.14
N THR A 10 -5.48 5.30 0.38
CA THR A 10 -4.92 6.23 1.37
C THR A 10 -4.53 7.56 0.76
N ASN A 11 -4.08 7.58 -0.50
CA ASN A 11 -3.76 8.82 -1.20
C ASN A 11 -5.01 9.66 -1.43
N ALA A 12 -6.16 9.02 -1.67
CA ALA A 12 -7.43 9.70 -1.87
C ALA A 12 -8.03 10.24 -0.55
N TYR A 13 -7.95 9.49 0.53
CA TYR A 13 -8.70 9.78 1.75
C TYR A 13 -7.85 10.09 2.99
N GLY A 14 -6.53 9.93 2.94
CA GLY A 14 -5.67 10.16 4.11
C GLY A 14 -5.68 11.59 4.63
N SER A 15 -5.66 12.59 3.74
CA SER A 15 -5.78 14.00 4.12
C SER A 15 -7.18 14.35 4.60
N THR A 16 -8.23 13.88 3.90
CA THR A 16 -9.62 14.11 4.30
C THR A 16 -9.93 13.53 5.68
N PHE A 17 -9.40 12.33 5.96
CA PHE A 17 -9.50 11.70 7.27
C PHE A 17 -8.93 12.59 8.39
N LEU A 18 -7.72 13.11 8.21
CA LEU A 18 -7.09 14.01 9.19
C LEU A 18 -7.84 15.35 9.31
N ASP A 19 -8.35 15.86 8.19
CA ASP A 19 -9.09 17.12 8.15
C ASP A 19 -10.44 17.05 8.87
N ASP A 20 -11.13 15.93 8.79
CA ASP A 20 -12.43 15.74 9.48
C ASP A 20 -12.28 15.78 11.03
N PHE A 21 -11.08 15.54 11.56
CA PHE A 21 -10.79 15.68 13.00
C PHE A 21 -10.53 17.13 13.46
N LYS A 22 -10.48 18.11 12.55
CA LYS A 22 -10.22 19.52 12.93
C LYS A 22 -11.24 20.06 13.94
N ASN A 23 -12.49 19.61 13.86
CA ASN A 23 -13.53 20.05 14.80
C ASN A 23 -13.43 19.35 16.16
N THR A 24 -12.96 18.10 16.20
CA THR A 24 -12.89 17.31 17.44
C THR A 24 -11.56 17.51 18.18
N TYR A 25 -10.48 17.68 17.44
CA TYR A 25 -9.11 17.83 17.96
C TYR A 25 -8.39 19.02 17.32
N PRO A 26 -8.90 20.28 17.50
CA PRO A 26 -8.35 21.47 16.80
C PRO A 26 -6.89 21.75 17.13
N ASP A 27 -6.46 21.39 18.34
CA ASP A 27 -5.10 21.64 18.84
C ASP A 27 -4.17 20.43 18.69
N ALA A 28 -4.66 19.29 18.22
CA ALA A 28 -3.83 18.11 18.08
C ALA A 28 -2.73 18.32 17.02
N PHE A 29 -1.51 17.86 17.34
CA PHE A 29 -0.35 17.95 16.45
C PHE A 29 -0.62 17.36 15.07
N GLY A 30 -1.27 16.19 15.01
CA GLY A 30 -1.57 15.51 13.75
C GLY A 30 -2.52 16.28 12.83
N VAL A 31 -3.41 17.09 13.40
CA VAL A 31 -4.34 17.95 12.65
C VAL A 31 -3.64 19.24 12.19
N LYS A 32 -2.89 19.90 13.09
CA LYS A 32 -2.14 21.13 12.75
C LYS A 32 -1.04 20.89 11.72
N HIS A 33 -0.45 19.70 11.73
CA HIS A 33 0.70 19.32 10.90
C HIS A 33 0.44 18.06 10.04
N SER A 34 -0.75 17.95 9.46
CA SER A 34 -1.14 16.80 8.61
C SER A 34 -0.15 16.53 7.49
N ASN A 35 0.40 17.57 6.86
CA ASN A 35 1.43 17.46 5.84
C ASN A 35 2.74 16.83 6.36
N LEU A 36 3.11 17.13 7.62
CA LEU A 36 4.27 16.51 8.26
C LEU A 36 4.06 15.00 8.47
N LEU A 37 2.86 14.58 8.90
CA LEU A 37 2.52 13.16 9.01
C LEU A 37 2.60 12.47 7.65
N ILE A 38 2.04 13.07 6.61
CA ILE A 38 2.10 12.51 5.25
C ILE A 38 3.56 12.41 4.77
N SER A 39 4.42 13.38 5.10
CA SER A 39 5.85 13.35 4.77
C SER A 39 6.60 12.17 5.41
N ILE A 40 6.17 11.70 6.59
CA ILE A 40 6.72 10.48 7.21
C ILE A 40 6.56 9.28 6.28
N SER A 41 5.43 9.17 5.57
CA SER A 41 5.21 8.10 4.59
C SER A 41 6.25 8.13 3.46
N GLN A 42 6.57 9.31 2.95
CA GLN A 42 7.56 9.49 1.86
C GLN A 42 8.99 9.19 2.32
N ILE A 43 9.34 9.59 3.55
CA ILE A 43 10.62 9.23 4.15
C ILE A 43 10.70 7.71 4.33
N SER A 44 9.63 7.10 4.81
CA SER A 44 9.52 5.65 4.97
C SER A 44 9.68 4.91 3.64
N GLU A 45 9.05 5.36 2.56
CA GLU A 45 9.25 4.84 1.20
C GLU A 45 10.74 4.79 0.86
N THR A 46 11.41 5.94 0.96
CA THR A 46 12.85 6.04 0.65
C THR A 46 13.69 5.05 1.46
N LEU A 47 13.40 4.87 2.74
CA LEU A 47 14.12 3.92 3.59
C LEU A 47 13.82 2.47 3.23
N PHE A 48 12.55 2.13 2.98
CA PHE A 48 12.17 0.75 2.64
C PHE A 48 12.70 0.31 1.27
N ILE A 49 12.78 1.20 0.27
CA ILE A 49 13.41 0.91 -1.02
C ILE A 49 14.83 0.34 -0.81
N LEU A 50 15.61 0.92 0.09
CA LEU A 50 16.97 0.45 0.38
C LEU A 50 17.01 -0.96 0.99
N THR A 51 15.95 -1.40 1.63
CA THR A 51 15.85 -2.73 2.25
C THR A 51 15.38 -3.82 1.28
N ILE A 52 14.76 -3.46 0.17
CA ILE A 52 14.17 -4.41 -0.80
C ILE A 52 15.16 -5.47 -1.27
N PRO A 53 16.43 -5.15 -1.66
CA PRO A 53 17.36 -6.17 -2.09
C PRO A 53 17.62 -7.23 -1.01
N PHE A 54 17.66 -6.86 0.27
CA PHE A 54 17.79 -7.79 1.38
C PHE A 54 16.57 -8.73 1.47
N PHE A 55 15.37 -8.18 1.44
CA PHE A 55 14.13 -8.98 1.53
C PHE A 55 13.97 -9.91 0.31
N LEU A 56 14.26 -9.42 -0.90
CA LEU A 56 14.17 -10.23 -2.12
C LEU A 56 15.14 -11.40 -2.11
N ARG A 57 16.39 -11.19 -1.66
CA ARG A 57 17.38 -12.27 -1.56
C ARG A 57 16.99 -13.33 -0.53
N ARG A 58 16.43 -12.91 0.58
CA ARG A 58 16.09 -13.82 1.69
C ARG A 58 14.75 -14.54 1.49
N PHE A 59 13.74 -13.86 1.01
CA PHE A 59 12.36 -14.36 0.98
C PHE A 59 11.83 -14.59 -0.44
N GLY A 60 12.42 -13.95 -1.44
CA GLY A 60 11.98 -14.00 -2.83
C GLY A 60 10.75 -13.16 -3.15
N ILE A 61 10.47 -13.02 -4.44
CA ILE A 61 9.45 -12.11 -4.99
C ILE A 61 8.06 -12.37 -4.36
N LYS A 62 7.61 -13.64 -4.33
CA LYS A 62 6.27 -14.00 -3.84
C LYS A 62 6.05 -13.57 -2.37
N GLN A 63 7.03 -13.84 -1.51
CA GLN A 63 6.92 -13.52 -0.09
C GLN A 63 6.98 -12.02 0.15
N VAL A 64 7.83 -11.30 -0.58
CA VAL A 64 7.94 -9.83 -0.49
C VAL A 64 6.64 -9.17 -0.94
N MET A 65 6.01 -9.63 -2.03
CA MET A 65 4.68 -9.16 -2.43
C MET A 65 3.62 -9.47 -1.37
N LEU A 66 3.67 -10.64 -0.73
CA LEU A 66 2.74 -11.01 0.33
C LEU A 66 2.94 -10.11 1.58
N MET A 67 4.19 -9.81 1.95
CA MET A 67 4.49 -8.86 3.03
C MET A 67 3.89 -7.48 2.75
N SER A 68 3.96 -7.00 1.50
CA SER A 68 3.30 -5.75 1.10
C SER A 68 1.79 -5.79 1.33
N ILE A 69 1.12 -6.89 0.94
CA ILE A 69 -0.34 -7.01 1.11
C ILE A 69 -0.72 -6.96 2.59
N PHE A 70 0.02 -7.67 3.46
CA PHE A 70 -0.22 -7.61 4.89
C PHE A 70 0.13 -6.25 5.49
N ALA A 71 1.14 -5.55 4.96
CA ALA A 71 1.43 -4.18 5.35
C ALA A 71 0.24 -3.25 5.07
N TRP A 72 -0.51 -3.45 3.96
CA TRP A 72 -1.77 -2.74 3.71
C TRP A 72 -2.85 -3.07 4.72
N VAL A 73 -3.00 -4.35 5.12
CA VAL A 73 -3.94 -4.74 6.18
C VAL A 73 -3.64 -4.00 7.48
N PHE A 74 -2.36 -4.02 7.91
CA PHE A 74 -1.93 -3.31 9.12
C PHE A 74 -2.12 -1.79 9.00
N ARG A 75 -1.75 -1.21 7.87
CA ARG A 75 -1.90 0.23 7.63
C ARG A 75 -3.35 0.67 7.80
N PHE A 76 -4.29 0.03 7.11
CA PHE A 76 -5.71 0.36 7.21
C PHE A 76 -6.27 0.07 8.60
N GLY A 77 -5.86 -1.04 9.23
CA GLY A 77 -6.23 -1.34 10.61
C GLY A 77 -5.78 -0.28 11.61
N LEU A 78 -4.55 0.22 11.46
CA LEU A 78 -4.01 1.30 12.31
C LEU A 78 -4.73 2.63 12.07
N PHE A 79 -5.15 2.94 10.85
CA PHE A 79 -6.00 4.09 10.57
C PHE A 79 -7.38 3.95 11.20
N ALA A 80 -7.95 2.72 11.23
CA ALA A 80 -9.26 2.46 11.80
C ALA A 80 -9.33 2.69 13.32
N ILE A 81 -8.21 2.42 14.03
CA ILE A 81 -8.14 2.54 15.50
C ILE A 81 -7.36 3.76 15.97
N GLY A 82 -6.65 4.44 15.06
CA GLY A 82 -5.86 5.63 15.37
C GLY A 82 -6.72 6.90 15.33
N ASP A 83 -6.37 7.86 16.16
CA ASP A 83 -6.93 9.20 16.18
C ASP A 83 -5.79 10.24 16.32
N PRO A 84 -6.02 11.51 15.97
CA PRO A 84 -5.00 12.56 16.10
C PRO A 84 -4.68 12.97 17.54
N GLY A 85 -5.44 12.48 18.53
CA GLY A 85 -5.21 12.73 19.97
C GLY A 85 -4.30 11.67 20.58
N SER A 86 -4.85 10.80 21.41
CA SER A 86 -4.11 9.74 22.12
C SER A 86 -3.61 8.62 21.20
N GLY A 87 -4.28 8.41 20.08
CA GLY A 87 -3.95 7.42 19.04
C GLY A 87 -2.96 7.90 17.97
N LEU A 88 -2.36 9.10 18.10
CA LEU A 88 -1.44 9.65 17.11
C LEU A 88 -0.28 8.72 16.76
N TRP A 89 0.24 7.98 17.73
CA TRP A 89 1.32 7.03 17.51
C TRP A 89 0.93 5.88 16.56
N LEU A 90 -0.35 5.48 16.54
CA LEU A 90 -0.87 4.48 15.60
C LEU A 90 -0.88 5.04 14.17
N LEU A 91 -1.24 6.32 14.02
CA LEU A 91 -1.19 7.00 12.73
C LEU A 91 0.25 7.12 12.23
N VAL A 92 1.18 7.50 13.11
CA VAL A 92 2.62 7.55 12.77
C VAL A 92 3.14 6.17 12.36
N LEU A 93 2.81 5.12 13.11
CA LEU A 93 3.17 3.75 12.78
C LEU A 93 2.60 3.32 11.41
N SER A 94 1.36 3.69 11.13
CA SER A 94 0.73 3.47 9.83
C SER A 94 1.49 4.18 8.69
N MET A 95 1.96 5.42 8.92
CA MET A 95 2.77 6.15 7.94
C MET A 95 4.13 5.47 7.69
N ILE A 96 4.75 4.90 8.72
CA ILE A 96 5.99 4.14 8.57
C ILE A 96 5.77 2.84 7.77
N ILE A 97 4.69 2.12 8.03
CA ILE A 97 4.38 0.87 7.31
C ILE A 97 4.10 1.13 5.82
N TYR A 98 3.73 2.33 5.44
CA TYR A 98 3.40 2.69 4.06
C TYR A 98 4.52 2.37 3.07
N GLY A 99 5.77 2.68 3.40
CA GLY A 99 6.90 2.39 2.52
C GLY A 99 6.99 0.91 2.17
N MET A 100 6.85 0.02 3.17
CA MET A 100 6.81 -1.42 2.93
C MET A 100 5.58 -1.83 2.11
N ALA A 101 4.41 -1.26 2.41
CA ALA A 101 3.17 -1.59 1.73
C ALA A 101 3.22 -1.23 0.24
N PHE A 102 3.79 -0.07 -0.11
CA PHE A 102 3.81 0.44 -1.47
C PHE A 102 4.95 -0.17 -2.30
N ASP A 103 6.18 -0.05 -1.83
CA ASP A 103 7.37 -0.37 -2.63
C ASP A 103 7.59 -1.87 -2.79
N PHE A 104 7.32 -2.67 -1.76
CA PHE A 104 7.49 -4.12 -1.83
C PHE A 104 6.62 -4.73 -2.92
N PHE A 105 5.41 -4.22 -3.13
CA PHE A 105 4.56 -4.68 -4.22
C PHE A 105 5.03 -4.19 -5.59
N ASN A 106 5.24 -2.89 -5.74
CA ASN A 106 5.55 -2.29 -7.03
C ASN A 106 6.89 -2.80 -7.59
N ILE A 107 7.94 -2.83 -6.76
CA ILE A 107 9.27 -3.25 -7.19
C ILE A 107 9.31 -4.78 -7.41
N SER A 108 8.75 -5.57 -6.49
CA SER A 108 8.71 -7.02 -6.67
C SER A 108 7.85 -7.44 -7.87
N GLY A 109 6.74 -6.75 -8.11
CA GLY A 109 5.87 -7.00 -9.27
C GLY A 109 6.57 -6.64 -10.59
N SER A 110 7.28 -5.51 -10.63
CA SER A 110 8.08 -5.11 -11.78
C SER A 110 9.20 -6.13 -12.05
N LEU A 111 9.93 -6.56 -11.04
CA LEU A 111 10.96 -7.60 -11.16
C LEU A 111 10.39 -8.96 -11.60
N PHE A 112 9.20 -9.31 -11.13
CA PHE A 112 8.50 -10.51 -11.61
C PHE A 112 8.22 -10.42 -13.10
N VAL A 113 7.64 -9.31 -13.56
CA VAL A 113 7.34 -9.08 -15.00
C VAL A 113 8.63 -9.10 -15.83
N GLU A 114 9.71 -8.51 -15.33
CA GLU A 114 11.01 -8.52 -16.01
C GLU A 114 11.57 -9.92 -16.20
N LYS A 115 11.42 -10.80 -15.20
CA LYS A 115 11.90 -12.18 -15.26
C LYS A 115 11.08 -13.07 -16.18
N GLU A 116 9.74 -12.92 -16.15
CA GLU A 116 8.81 -13.80 -16.88
C GLU A 116 8.59 -13.37 -18.34
N ALA A 117 8.75 -12.08 -18.64
CA ALA A 117 8.50 -11.58 -19.99
C ALA A 117 9.69 -11.82 -20.92
N ASP A 118 9.40 -12.31 -22.13
CA ASP A 118 10.39 -12.38 -23.22
C ASP A 118 11.01 -11.00 -23.47
N ILE A 119 12.31 -10.95 -23.78
CA ILE A 119 13.08 -9.71 -23.97
C ILE A 119 12.43 -8.80 -25.04
N LYS A 120 11.77 -9.39 -26.06
CA LYS A 120 11.15 -8.63 -27.15
C LYS A 120 9.90 -7.86 -26.71
N ILE A 121 9.20 -8.32 -25.68
CA ILE A 121 7.94 -7.73 -25.19
C ILE A 121 8.06 -7.15 -23.78
N ARG A 122 9.24 -7.21 -23.15
CA ARG A 122 9.45 -6.83 -21.74
C ARG A 122 9.00 -5.41 -21.45
N ALA A 123 9.34 -4.45 -22.30
CA ALA A 123 8.92 -3.06 -22.14
C ALA A 123 7.39 -2.91 -22.19
N SER A 124 6.72 -3.62 -23.11
CA SER A 124 5.26 -3.61 -23.22
C SER A 124 4.60 -4.28 -21.99
N ALA A 125 5.19 -5.37 -21.50
CA ALA A 125 4.72 -6.06 -20.29
C ALA A 125 4.84 -5.18 -19.05
N GLN A 126 5.94 -4.42 -18.90
CA GLN A 126 6.12 -3.42 -17.84
C GLN A 126 5.08 -2.28 -17.96
N GLY A 127 4.86 -1.77 -19.18
CA GLY A 127 3.83 -0.76 -19.43
C GLY A 127 2.44 -1.27 -19.06
N LEU A 128 2.11 -2.52 -19.41
CA LEU A 128 0.84 -3.15 -19.04
C LEU A 128 0.72 -3.33 -17.52
N PHE A 129 1.77 -3.77 -16.83
CA PHE A 129 1.80 -3.87 -15.37
C PHE A 129 1.49 -2.52 -14.70
N MET A 130 2.16 -1.45 -15.15
CA MET A 130 1.92 -0.09 -14.66
C MET A 130 0.50 0.40 -14.96
N LEU A 131 -0.01 0.16 -16.17
CA LEU A 131 -1.38 0.51 -16.54
C LEU A 131 -2.40 -0.23 -15.66
N MET A 132 -2.21 -1.52 -15.44
CA MET A 132 -3.12 -2.33 -14.62
C MET A 132 -3.07 -1.97 -13.13
N THR A 133 -1.94 -1.55 -12.59
CA THR A 133 -1.78 -1.17 -11.18
C THR A 133 -2.11 0.29 -10.93
N ASN A 134 -1.43 1.22 -11.60
CA ASN A 134 -1.52 2.65 -11.33
C ASN A 134 -2.54 3.38 -12.21
N GLY A 135 -3.00 2.76 -13.30
CA GLY A 135 -4.07 3.29 -14.14
C GLY A 135 -5.43 2.70 -13.76
N ILE A 136 -5.75 1.51 -14.28
CA ILE A 136 -7.06 0.87 -14.07
C ILE A 136 -7.30 0.54 -12.58
N GLY A 137 -6.26 0.05 -11.89
CA GLY A 137 -6.35 -0.24 -10.46
C GLY A 137 -6.65 1.01 -9.64
N ALA A 138 -6.00 2.13 -9.93
CA ALA A 138 -6.26 3.41 -9.28
C ALA A 138 -7.67 3.93 -9.57
N PHE A 139 -8.12 3.87 -10.82
CA PHE A 139 -9.48 4.29 -11.20
C PHE A 139 -10.55 3.50 -10.44
N LEU A 140 -10.46 2.16 -10.47
CA LEU A 140 -11.40 1.29 -9.77
C LEU A 140 -11.31 1.47 -8.25
N GLY A 141 -10.11 1.63 -7.71
CA GLY A 141 -9.88 1.88 -6.29
C GLY A 141 -10.55 3.15 -5.82
N ASN A 142 -10.37 4.25 -6.54
CA ASN A 142 -11.02 5.53 -6.22
C ASN A 142 -12.54 5.45 -6.36
N TYR A 143 -13.05 4.81 -7.41
CA TYR A 143 -14.49 4.66 -7.61
C TYR A 143 -15.16 3.82 -6.51
N ILE A 144 -14.59 2.65 -6.20
CA ILE A 144 -15.15 1.74 -5.19
C ILE A 144 -15.00 2.35 -3.79
N SER A 145 -13.84 2.95 -3.49
CA SER A 145 -13.64 3.58 -2.18
C SER A 145 -14.58 4.75 -1.94
N GLY A 146 -14.91 5.52 -2.98
CA GLY A 146 -15.97 6.54 -2.89
C GLY A 146 -17.31 5.96 -2.45
N ARG A 147 -17.72 4.83 -3.04
CA ARG A 147 -18.97 4.15 -2.66
C ARG A 147 -18.95 3.61 -1.22
N VAL A 148 -17.81 3.11 -0.76
CA VAL A 148 -17.66 2.68 0.64
C VAL A 148 -17.75 3.87 1.59
N VAL A 149 -17.09 4.98 1.28
CA VAL A 149 -17.17 6.21 2.09
C VAL A 149 -18.60 6.74 2.13
N ASP A 150 -19.28 6.81 0.98
CA ASP A 150 -20.67 7.25 0.91
C ASP A 150 -21.61 6.37 1.76
N TYR A 151 -21.41 5.05 1.72
CA TYR A 151 -22.20 4.08 2.49
C TYR A 151 -22.07 4.27 4.01
N PHE A 152 -20.86 4.57 4.49
CA PHE A 152 -20.58 4.83 5.91
C PHE A 152 -20.67 6.32 6.28
N THR A 153 -21.28 7.16 5.44
CA THR A 153 -21.53 8.57 5.74
C THR A 153 -23.01 8.78 6.07
N ALA A 154 -23.31 9.21 7.28
CA ALA A 154 -24.66 9.53 7.73
C ALA A 154 -24.72 10.99 8.17
N ASN A 155 -25.70 11.75 7.64
CA ASN A 155 -25.90 13.18 7.98
C ASN A 155 -24.61 14.04 7.79
N GLY A 156 -23.80 13.70 6.81
CA GLY A 156 -22.53 14.40 6.53
C GLY A 156 -21.37 14.02 7.45
N VAL A 157 -21.58 13.10 8.39
CA VAL A 157 -20.53 12.58 9.28
C VAL A 157 -20.07 11.21 8.77
N LYS A 158 -18.76 11.08 8.57
CA LYS A 158 -18.15 9.83 8.10
C LYS A 158 -17.74 8.95 9.30
N ASP A 159 -18.15 7.69 9.26
CA ASP A 159 -17.65 6.67 10.19
C ASP A 159 -16.31 6.14 9.68
N TRP A 160 -15.24 6.88 9.99
CA TRP A 160 -13.90 6.54 9.55
C TRP A 160 -13.42 5.17 10.04
N GLN A 161 -13.84 4.73 11.22
CA GLN A 161 -13.47 3.43 11.75
C GLN A 161 -13.98 2.30 10.84
N SER A 162 -15.28 2.31 10.53
CA SER A 162 -15.90 1.32 9.65
C SER A 162 -15.35 1.40 8.22
N ILE A 163 -15.08 2.61 7.71
CA ILE A 163 -14.46 2.83 6.40
C ILE A 163 -13.09 2.14 6.33
N TRP A 164 -12.19 2.44 7.27
CA TRP A 164 -10.85 1.87 7.26
C TRP A 164 -10.82 0.37 7.53
N PHE A 165 -11.70 -0.16 8.40
CA PHE A 165 -11.83 -1.61 8.58
C PHE A 165 -12.34 -2.32 7.33
N SER A 166 -13.21 -1.70 6.54
CA SER A 166 -13.66 -2.25 5.25
C SER A 166 -12.48 -2.38 4.28
N PHE A 167 -11.59 -1.38 4.23
CA PHE A 167 -10.38 -1.45 3.41
C PHE A 167 -9.36 -2.45 3.94
N ALA A 168 -9.22 -2.57 5.26
CA ALA A 168 -8.38 -3.61 5.88
C ALA A 168 -8.91 -5.01 5.56
N GLY A 169 -10.22 -5.22 5.61
CA GLY A 169 -10.88 -6.47 5.23
C GLY A 169 -10.65 -6.82 3.75
N TYR A 170 -10.78 -5.84 2.86
CA TYR A 170 -10.46 -6.00 1.44
C TYR A 170 -9.00 -6.45 1.23
N ALA A 171 -8.05 -5.77 1.86
CA ALA A 171 -6.63 -6.12 1.77
C ALA A 171 -6.35 -7.52 2.36
N LEU A 172 -7.03 -7.89 3.45
CA LEU A 172 -6.92 -9.21 4.08
C LEU A 172 -7.41 -10.32 3.14
N VAL A 173 -8.55 -10.14 2.49
CA VAL A 173 -9.07 -11.07 1.49
C VAL A 173 -8.06 -11.28 0.36
N LEU A 174 -7.45 -10.20 -0.14
CA LEU A 174 -6.39 -10.29 -1.14
C LEU A 174 -5.17 -11.05 -0.59
N GLY A 175 -4.79 -10.82 0.67
CA GLY A 175 -3.67 -11.52 1.33
C GLY A 175 -3.88 -13.02 1.45
N VAL A 176 -5.13 -13.46 1.66
CA VAL A 176 -5.48 -14.89 1.69
C VAL A 176 -5.54 -15.50 0.28
N ILE A 177 -6.10 -14.80 -0.68
CA ILE A 177 -6.25 -15.29 -2.06
C ILE A 177 -4.90 -15.31 -2.78
N PHE A 178 -4.05 -14.32 -2.57
CA PHE A 178 -2.79 -14.15 -3.30
C PHE A 178 -1.90 -15.40 -3.31
N PRO A 179 -1.57 -16.05 -2.17
CA PRO A 179 -0.70 -17.23 -2.17
C PRO A 179 -1.33 -18.46 -2.86
N LEU A 180 -2.66 -18.50 -2.98
CA LEU A 180 -3.40 -19.58 -3.64
C LEU A 180 -3.34 -19.42 -5.17
N VAL A 181 -3.43 -18.20 -5.66
CA VAL A 181 -3.43 -17.88 -7.10
C VAL A 181 -2.02 -17.72 -7.64
N PHE A 182 -1.14 -17.04 -6.89
CA PHE A 182 0.22 -16.72 -7.32
C PHE A 182 1.19 -17.86 -6.94
N LYS A 183 1.40 -18.79 -7.89
CA LYS A 183 2.30 -19.94 -7.73
C LYS A 183 3.68 -19.62 -8.32
N TYR A 184 4.52 -18.97 -7.55
CA TYR A 184 5.90 -18.68 -7.94
C TYR A 184 6.88 -19.33 -6.95
N LYS A 185 7.86 -20.08 -7.47
CA LYS A 185 8.93 -20.69 -6.66
C LYS A 185 10.14 -19.76 -6.62
N HIS A 186 10.67 -19.52 -5.44
CA HIS A 186 11.89 -18.77 -5.25
C HIS A 186 13.11 -19.65 -5.54
N GLU A 187 13.97 -19.23 -6.48
CA GLU A 187 15.28 -19.84 -6.74
C GLU A 187 16.37 -18.90 -6.22
N PRO A 188 17.03 -19.24 -5.10
CA PRO A 188 17.98 -18.33 -4.42
C PRO A 188 19.22 -17.92 -5.21
N GLN A 189 19.62 -18.72 -6.21
CA GLN A 189 20.90 -18.53 -6.91
C GLN A 189 20.90 -17.44 -8.00
N GLU A 190 19.75 -17.01 -8.50
CA GLU A 190 19.74 -16.04 -9.62
C GLU A 190 19.86 -14.58 -9.19
N ALA A 191 19.50 -14.25 -7.95
CA ALA A 191 19.62 -12.88 -7.45
C ALA A 191 21.08 -12.37 -7.36
N GLY A 192 22.05 -13.27 -7.34
CA GLY A 192 23.48 -12.93 -7.34
C GLY A 192 24.10 -12.70 -8.72
N LYS A 193 23.50 -13.23 -9.79
CA LYS A 193 24.05 -13.12 -11.16
C LYS A 193 23.74 -11.80 -11.85
N ILE A 194 22.63 -11.15 -11.48
CA ILE A 194 22.23 -9.86 -12.07
C ILE A 194 23.12 -8.70 -11.59
N ALA A 195 23.71 -8.82 -10.40
CA ALA A 195 24.59 -7.79 -9.83
C ALA A 195 26.02 -7.77 -10.41
N VAL A 196 26.40 -8.71 -11.28
CA VAL A 196 27.78 -8.86 -11.81
C VAL A 196 27.86 -8.54 -13.32
N GLN A 197 26.78 -8.19 -13.98
CA GLN A 197 26.76 -7.89 -15.44
C GLN A 197 26.59 -6.40 -15.78
N HIS A 198 26.91 -5.50 -14.85
CA HIS A 198 27.01 -4.06 -15.13
C HIS A 198 28.38 -3.53 -14.71
#